data_e519d98e99e01444a6e3821ebe017149
#
_entry.id   e519d98e99e01444a6e3821ebe017149
#
_cell.length_a   1.000
_cell.length_b   1.000
_cell.length_c   1.000
_cell.angle_alpha   90.00
_cell.angle_beta   90.00
_cell.angle_gamma   90.00
#
_symmetry.space_group_name_H-M   'P 1'
#
loop_
_entity.id
_entity.type
_entity.pdbx_description
1 polymer ?
#
loop_
_entity_poly.entity_id
_entity_poly.type
_entity_poly.pdbx_seq_one_letter_code
_entity_poly.pdbx_strand_id
1 'polypeptide(L)'
;MNAESNNMTDVIIIGAGVVGASIALELQRSGRSVTVIDKGESVGGGSTSASSALIRFNYSTRSGVVAAWESFHRWNAWEEHLGYVNGPLAKFHPLSMLLLEPPGFDRSSYLEHFNELGIPFEELDEKDVSDNYPMFDTGRFWPPSLPNDEQFFKNAEGKLGGFFVPCGGFIDDPQLAAQNLMDAARHFGTKVSLRTSVVEIEKKQNKVSGVKLDNDEVIESPIVVNAAGPWSSHINDLAGVSELMEMSTRAMRQEVHAIPAPTEFNFINTPVMIGDLDLGFYTRPQPGGTLIVGGVEADCDPVVWVEDPDDDSLSPTIDSWEALVWRLAKRIPVASVPNRPTGLASHYDVTPDWTPIYDRTDLEGFYIACGTSGNQFKNAPLIGHLMNQLISACETGHDHDSNPVQVLCPMVNEIVDLGTFSRNRKPVAGTGTVLG
;
A
#
# COMPACT_ATOMS: atom_id res chain seq x y z
N MET A 1 46.96 5.46 -15.05
CA MET A 1 45.76 4.94 -15.70
C MET A 1 44.71 4.95 -14.61
N ASN A 2 43.92 6.03 -14.56
CA ASN A 2 42.75 6.09 -13.70
C ASN A 2 41.76 5.06 -14.25
N ALA A 3 41.41 4.05 -13.47
CA ALA A 3 40.23 3.26 -13.74
C ALA A 3 39.05 4.21 -13.68
N GLU A 4 38.49 4.64 -14.81
CA GLU A 4 37.15 5.12 -14.89
C GLU A 4 36.29 3.98 -14.32
N SER A 5 35.83 4.14 -13.10
CA SER A 5 34.82 3.28 -12.53
C SER A 5 33.61 3.41 -13.47
N ASN A 6 33.31 2.35 -14.21
CA ASN A 6 32.16 2.30 -15.10
C ASN A 6 30.92 2.47 -14.20
N ASN A 7 30.44 3.71 -14.05
CA ASN A 7 29.30 4.08 -13.20
C ASN A 7 28.01 3.81 -13.96
N MET A 8 27.93 2.58 -14.55
CA MET A 8 26.81 2.10 -15.36
C MET A 8 26.15 0.91 -14.68
N THR A 9 24.84 0.90 -14.72
CA THR A 9 23.99 -0.19 -14.23
C THR A 9 22.87 -0.44 -15.25
N ASP A 10 22.30 -1.66 -15.27
CA ASP A 10 21.20 -1.96 -16.20
C ASP A 10 19.90 -1.25 -15.79
N VAL A 11 19.67 -1.12 -14.47
CA VAL A 11 18.46 -0.48 -13.94
C VAL A 11 18.79 0.40 -12.74
N ILE A 12 18.24 1.62 -12.73
CA ILE A 12 18.17 2.49 -11.56
C ILE A 12 16.74 2.47 -11.01
N ILE A 13 16.61 2.30 -9.70
CA ILE A 13 15.34 2.42 -8.99
C ILE A 13 15.41 3.64 -8.08
N ILE A 14 14.48 4.57 -8.21
CA ILE A 14 14.35 5.75 -7.35
C ILE A 14 13.33 5.45 -6.27
N GLY A 15 13.80 5.32 -5.02
CA GLY A 15 13.02 4.96 -3.85
C GLY A 15 13.39 3.59 -3.28
N ALA A 16 13.77 3.56 -2.00
CA ALA A 16 14.09 2.35 -1.23
C ALA A 16 12.96 1.95 -0.26
N GLY A 17 11.72 2.32 -0.57
CA GLY A 17 10.53 1.81 0.10
C GLY A 17 10.29 0.32 -0.22
N VAL A 18 9.23 -0.27 0.35
CA VAL A 18 8.91 -1.70 0.14
C VAL A 18 8.69 -2.04 -1.33
N VAL A 19 8.14 -1.12 -2.13
CA VAL A 19 7.92 -1.28 -3.57
C VAL A 19 9.27 -1.34 -4.30
N GLY A 20 10.13 -0.33 -4.10
CA GLY A 20 11.44 -0.29 -4.74
C GLY A 20 12.34 -1.46 -4.33
N ALA A 21 12.27 -1.88 -3.06
CA ALA A 21 13.02 -3.05 -2.56
C ALA A 21 12.56 -4.37 -3.23
N SER A 22 11.25 -4.54 -3.42
CA SER A 22 10.69 -5.68 -4.14
C SER A 22 11.13 -5.71 -5.60
N ILE A 23 11.08 -4.56 -6.28
CA ILE A 23 11.51 -4.42 -7.67
C ILE A 23 13.01 -4.72 -7.79
N ALA A 24 13.82 -4.21 -6.86
CA ALA A 24 15.25 -4.45 -6.83
C ALA A 24 15.58 -5.95 -6.73
N LEU A 25 14.89 -6.67 -5.84
CA LEU A 25 15.09 -8.10 -5.65
C LEU A 25 14.78 -8.89 -6.92
N GLU A 26 13.64 -8.65 -7.54
CA GLU A 26 13.20 -9.44 -8.71
C GLU A 26 14.01 -9.10 -9.97
N LEU A 27 14.38 -7.83 -10.19
CA LEU A 27 15.24 -7.44 -11.31
C LEU A 27 16.66 -7.98 -11.14
N GLN A 28 17.21 -7.96 -9.92
CA GLN A 28 18.53 -8.53 -9.65
C GLN A 28 18.53 -10.05 -9.87
N ARG A 29 17.48 -10.76 -9.46
CA ARG A 29 17.31 -12.20 -9.70
C ARG A 29 17.19 -12.54 -11.17
N SER A 30 16.66 -11.64 -11.98
CA SER A 30 16.59 -11.82 -13.44
C SER A 30 17.93 -11.63 -14.15
N GLY A 31 19.00 -11.31 -13.40
CA GLY A 31 20.36 -11.16 -13.91
C GLY A 31 20.77 -9.74 -14.30
N ARG A 32 19.90 -8.72 -14.02
CA ARG A 32 20.22 -7.32 -14.25
C ARG A 32 21.05 -6.75 -13.11
N SER A 33 22.02 -5.89 -13.42
CA SER A 33 22.66 -5.06 -12.42
C SER A 33 21.73 -3.93 -11.98
N VAL A 34 21.50 -3.78 -10.66
CA VAL A 34 20.53 -2.84 -10.10
C VAL A 34 21.19 -1.86 -9.14
N THR A 35 20.87 -0.58 -9.28
CA THR A 35 21.24 0.46 -8.30
C THR A 35 19.97 1.12 -7.79
N VAL A 36 19.78 1.12 -6.45
CA VAL A 36 18.69 1.80 -5.77
C VAL A 36 19.20 3.10 -5.17
N ILE A 37 18.47 4.19 -5.38
CA ILE A 37 18.80 5.52 -4.88
C ILE A 37 17.63 6.02 -4.03
N ASP A 38 17.93 6.49 -2.82
CA ASP A 38 16.93 7.07 -1.92
C ASP A 38 17.50 8.25 -1.15
N LYS A 39 16.73 9.33 -1.04
CA LYS A 39 17.09 10.52 -0.27
C LYS A 39 17.04 10.29 1.24
N GLY A 40 16.29 9.29 1.68
CA GLY A 40 16.11 8.95 3.09
C GLY A 40 17.33 8.29 3.71
N GLU A 41 17.33 8.22 5.03
CA GLU A 41 18.46 7.68 5.82
C GLU A 41 18.46 6.14 5.89
N SER A 42 17.31 5.50 5.61
CA SER A 42 17.14 4.05 5.78
C SER A 42 16.17 3.47 4.76
N VAL A 43 16.39 2.21 4.43
CA VAL A 43 15.44 1.43 3.64
C VAL A 43 14.10 1.33 4.36
N GLY A 44 13.02 1.59 3.65
CA GLY A 44 11.67 1.58 4.20
C GLY A 44 11.34 2.72 5.16
N GLY A 45 12.21 3.75 5.29
CA GLY A 45 12.04 4.84 6.27
C GLY A 45 10.94 5.86 5.95
N GLY A 46 10.39 5.86 4.72
CA GLY A 46 9.27 6.73 4.32
C GLY A 46 7.91 6.14 4.72
N SER A 47 6.89 6.30 3.87
CA SER A 47 5.52 5.81 4.11
C SER A 47 5.44 4.32 4.42
N THR A 48 6.42 3.53 4.01
CA THR A 48 6.50 2.10 4.34
C THR A 48 6.53 1.87 5.85
N SER A 49 7.38 2.58 6.60
CA SER A 49 7.50 2.44 8.07
C SER A 49 6.23 2.81 8.82
N ALA A 50 5.42 3.68 8.23
CA ALA A 50 4.17 4.16 8.80
C ALA A 50 2.94 3.31 8.42
N SER A 51 3.13 2.26 7.62
CA SER A 51 2.03 1.41 7.16
C SER A 51 1.40 0.61 8.29
N SER A 52 0.06 0.53 8.31
CA SER A 52 -0.66 -0.45 9.13
C SER A 52 -0.42 -1.90 8.69
N ALA A 53 0.18 -2.08 7.52
CA ALA A 53 0.62 -3.36 6.93
C ALA A 53 -0.45 -4.46 6.93
N LEU A 54 -1.71 -4.09 6.73
CA LEU A 54 -2.84 -5.02 6.66
C LEU A 54 -2.78 -5.86 5.38
N ILE A 55 -3.04 -7.15 5.51
CA ILE A 55 -3.17 -8.11 4.42
C ILE A 55 -4.64 -8.49 4.30
N ARG A 56 -5.30 -7.99 3.25
CA ARG A 56 -6.71 -8.19 2.92
C ARG A 56 -6.88 -8.28 1.40
N PHE A 57 -8.02 -8.71 0.90
CA PHE A 57 -8.22 -9.06 -0.52
C PHE A 57 -9.32 -8.24 -1.21
N ASN A 58 -10.03 -7.39 -0.50
CA ASN A 58 -11.13 -6.58 -1.03
C ASN A 58 -10.59 -5.53 -2.01
N TYR A 59 -10.79 -5.76 -3.28
CA TYR A 59 -10.51 -4.84 -4.38
C TYR A 59 -11.66 -4.90 -5.39
N SER A 60 -11.95 -3.78 -6.02
CA SER A 60 -13.00 -3.67 -7.04
C SER A 60 -12.62 -4.34 -8.37
N THR A 61 -11.32 -4.58 -8.59
CA THR A 61 -10.81 -5.18 -9.82
C THR A 61 -10.31 -6.61 -9.58
N ARG A 62 -10.56 -7.50 -10.54
CA ARG A 62 -10.07 -8.88 -10.49
C ARG A 62 -8.55 -8.95 -10.33
N SER A 63 -7.80 -8.15 -11.11
CA SER A 63 -6.33 -8.09 -11.02
C SER A 63 -5.86 -7.65 -9.64
N GLY A 64 -6.57 -6.72 -8.97
CA GLY A 64 -6.30 -6.31 -7.59
C GLY A 64 -6.51 -7.45 -6.60
N VAL A 65 -7.61 -8.20 -6.72
CA VAL A 65 -7.89 -9.37 -5.85
C VAL A 65 -6.86 -10.47 -6.06
N VAL A 66 -6.54 -10.82 -7.32
CA VAL A 66 -5.50 -11.82 -7.65
C VAL A 66 -4.15 -11.41 -7.08
N ALA A 67 -3.75 -10.14 -7.25
CA ALA A 67 -2.47 -9.64 -6.72
C ALA A 67 -2.40 -9.73 -5.20
N ALA A 68 -3.48 -9.39 -4.49
CA ALA A 68 -3.54 -9.50 -3.04
C ALA A 68 -3.53 -10.95 -2.56
N TRP A 69 -4.24 -11.84 -3.26
CA TRP A 69 -4.30 -13.26 -2.93
C TRP A 69 -2.97 -13.98 -3.16
N GLU A 70 -2.31 -13.73 -4.29
CA GLU A 70 -0.94 -14.20 -4.55
C GLU A 70 0.03 -13.70 -3.48
N SER A 71 -0.04 -12.41 -3.15
CA SER A 71 0.85 -11.79 -2.15
C SER A 71 0.65 -12.36 -0.75
N PHE A 72 -0.58 -12.71 -0.36
CA PHE A 72 -0.86 -13.39 0.90
C PHE A 72 -0.10 -14.71 1.02
N HIS A 73 -0.08 -15.51 -0.05
CA HIS A 73 0.69 -16.76 -0.06
C HIS A 73 2.20 -16.50 0.01
N ARG A 74 2.70 -15.46 -0.65
CA ARG A 74 4.12 -15.06 -0.56
C ARG A 74 4.49 -14.57 0.85
N TRP A 75 3.62 -13.84 1.54
CA TRP A 75 3.82 -13.44 2.93
C TRP A 75 3.86 -14.65 3.88
N ASN A 76 3.02 -15.66 3.65
CA ASN A 76 3.05 -16.91 4.41
C ASN A 76 4.34 -17.72 4.16
N ALA A 77 4.95 -17.58 3.00
CA ALA A 77 6.21 -18.21 2.61
C ALA A 77 7.36 -17.18 2.57
N TRP A 78 7.40 -16.23 3.53
CA TRP A 78 8.26 -15.05 3.44
C TRP A 78 9.75 -15.38 3.30
N GLU A 79 10.28 -16.29 4.10
CA GLU A 79 11.68 -16.72 4.05
C GLU A 79 12.03 -17.35 2.68
N GLU A 80 11.13 -18.19 2.15
CA GLU A 80 11.28 -18.82 0.84
C GLU A 80 11.20 -17.77 -0.27
N HIS A 81 10.27 -16.82 -0.16
CA HIS A 81 10.14 -15.71 -1.09
C HIS A 81 11.42 -14.87 -1.16
N LEU A 82 12.03 -14.56 -0.02
CA LEU A 82 13.30 -13.81 0.03
C LEU A 82 14.47 -14.57 -0.56
N GLY A 83 14.49 -15.91 -0.44
CA GLY A 83 15.59 -16.78 -0.92
C GLY A 83 16.95 -16.51 -0.29
N TYR A 84 17.04 -15.53 0.60
CA TYR A 84 18.18 -15.20 1.42
C TYR A 84 17.73 -14.51 2.70
N VAL A 85 18.28 -14.93 3.82
CA VAL A 85 17.99 -14.37 5.14
C VAL A 85 19.28 -14.05 5.88
N ASN A 86 19.37 -12.84 6.41
CA ASN A 86 20.46 -12.39 7.26
C ASN A 86 19.92 -11.50 8.39
N GLY A 87 19.64 -12.11 9.53
CA GLY A 87 19.10 -11.39 10.68
C GLY A 87 17.59 -11.63 10.92
N PRO A 88 16.93 -10.71 11.64
CA PRO A 88 15.51 -10.85 11.97
C PRO A 88 14.64 -10.70 10.72
N LEU A 89 13.51 -11.40 10.71
CA LEU A 89 12.48 -11.29 9.68
C LEU A 89 11.24 -10.58 10.20
N ALA A 90 10.65 -9.75 9.38
CA ALA A 90 9.29 -9.28 9.56
C ALA A 90 8.34 -10.48 9.58
N LYS A 91 7.38 -10.48 10.51
CA LYS A 91 6.49 -11.62 10.73
C LYS A 91 5.10 -11.32 10.25
N PHE A 92 4.54 -12.26 9.53
CA PHE A 92 3.12 -12.28 9.23
C PHE A 92 2.35 -12.80 10.46
N HIS A 93 1.40 -11.99 10.94
CA HIS A 93 0.46 -12.36 12.00
C HIS A 93 -0.91 -12.60 11.39
N PRO A 94 -1.43 -13.84 11.40
CA PRO A 94 -2.75 -14.12 10.85
C PRO A 94 -3.84 -13.49 11.72
N LEU A 95 -4.76 -12.79 11.08
CA LEU A 95 -6.02 -12.30 11.64
C LEU A 95 -7.13 -12.56 10.64
N SER A 96 -8.33 -12.84 11.14
CA SER A 96 -9.53 -12.70 10.31
C SER A 96 -9.88 -11.23 10.09
N MET A 97 -10.77 -10.96 9.13
CA MET A 97 -11.28 -9.63 8.84
C MET A 97 -12.80 -9.61 8.97
N LEU A 98 -13.33 -8.59 9.63
CA LEU A 98 -14.74 -8.28 9.67
C LEU A 98 -14.96 -6.89 9.05
N LEU A 99 -15.80 -6.80 8.02
CA LEU A 99 -16.32 -5.55 7.51
C LEU A 99 -17.72 -5.34 8.04
N LEU A 100 -17.95 -4.21 8.70
CA LEU A 100 -19.26 -3.72 9.12
C LEU A 100 -19.73 -2.71 8.08
N GLU A 101 -20.75 -3.07 7.32
CA GLU A 101 -21.16 -2.36 6.12
C GLU A 101 -22.52 -1.69 6.31
N PRO A 102 -22.67 -0.42 5.87
CA PRO A 102 -23.96 0.25 5.91
C PRO A 102 -24.95 -0.40 4.93
N PRO A 103 -26.26 -0.18 5.11
CA PRO A 103 -27.26 -0.67 4.19
C PRO A 103 -27.06 -0.16 2.77
N GLY A 104 -27.15 -1.07 1.80
CA GLY A 104 -27.00 -0.74 0.39
C GLY A 104 -25.55 -0.64 -0.09
N PHE A 105 -24.59 -0.98 0.75
CA PHE A 105 -23.20 -1.15 0.28
C PHE A 105 -23.14 -2.28 -0.76
N ASP A 106 -22.63 -1.97 -1.94
CA ASP A 106 -22.51 -2.93 -3.03
C ASP A 106 -21.17 -3.65 -2.97
N ARG A 107 -21.20 -4.91 -2.57
CA ARG A 107 -20.04 -5.81 -2.51
C ARG A 107 -19.99 -6.82 -3.67
N SER A 108 -20.89 -6.70 -4.64
CA SER A 108 -21.02 -7.69 -5.72
C SER A 108 -19.72 -7.89 -6.49
N SER A 109 -18.97 -6.82 -6.75
CA SER A 109 -17.73 -6.86 -7.51
C SER A 109 -16.68 -7.77 -6.87
N TYR A 110 -16.37 -7.57 -5.57
CA TYR A 110 -15.33 -8.40 -4.95
C TYR A 110 -15.84 -9.78 -4.52
N LEU A 111 -17.15 -9.96 -4.26
CA LEU A 111 -17.72 -11.29 -3.98
C LEU A 111 -17.63 -12.23 -5.17
N GLU A 112 -17.90 -11.73 -6.38
CA GLU A 112 -17.72 -12.49 -7.60
C GLU A 112 -16.28 -13.01 -7.70
N HIS A 113 -15.31 -12.14 -7.52
CA HIS A 113 -13.89 -12.51 -7.56
C HIS A 113 -13.48 -13.45 -6.43
N PHE A 114 -14.04 -13.29 -5.21
CA PHE A 114 -13.76 -14.20 -4.10
C PHE A 114 -14.26 -15.61 -4.41
N ASN A 115 -15.48 -15.74 -4.98
CA ASN A 115 -16.03 -17.02 -5.40
C ASN A 115 -15.21 -17.67 -6.51
N GLU A 116 -14.81 -16.91 -7.54
CA GLU A 116 -13.98 -17.40 -8.64
C GLU A 116 -12.62 -17.92 -8.16
N LEU A 117 -11.99 -17.21 -7.23
CA LEU A 117 -10.65 -17.51 -6.73
C LEU A 117 -10.63 -18.47 -5.53
N GLY A 118 -11.82 -18.87 -5.04
CA GLY A 118 -11.93 -19.72 -3.86
C GLY A 118 -11.45 -19.07 -2.57
N ILE A 119 -11.51 -17.74 -2.46
CA ILE A 119 -11.19 -17.01 -1.23
C ILE A 119 -12.35 -17.21 -0.26
N PRO A 120 -12.13 -17.77 0.95
CA PRO A 120 -13.21 -18.06 1.87
C PRO A 120 -13.80 -16.77 2.47
N PHE A 121 -15.10 -16.73 2.60
CA PHE A 121 -15.84 -15.67 3.28
C PHE A 121 -17.16 -16.17 3.85
N GLU A 122 -17.73 -15.40 4.78
CA GLU A 122 -19.05 -15.63 5.37
C GLU A 122 -19.81 -14.31 5.43
N GLU A 123 -21.10 -14.36 5.11
CA GLU A 123 -22.02 -13.24 5.34
C GLU A 123 -22.68 -13.44 6.71
N LEU A 124 -22.44 -12.51 7.62
CA LEU A 124 -22.97 -12.55 8.98
C LEU A 124 -24.21 -11.66 9.07
N ASP A 125 -25.30 -12.19 9.61
CA ASP A 125 -26.47 -11.38 9.92
C ASP A 125 -26.26 -10.57 11.21
N GLU A 126 -27.26 -9.73 11.56
CA GLU A 126 -27.21 -8.88 12.76
C GLU A 126 -27.04 -9.69 14.05
N LYS A 127 -27.62 -10.88 14.11
CA LYS A 127 -27.52 -11.78 15.25
C LYS A 127 -26.15 -12.42 15.34
N ASP A 128 -25.60 -12.87 14.21
CA ASP A 128 -24.28 -13.48 14.15
C ASP A 128 -23.20 -12.49 14.62
N VAL A 129 -23.27 -11.22 14.17
CA VAL A 129 -22.33 -10.18 14.62
C VAL A 129 -22.47 -9.93 16.12
N SER A 130 -23.71 -9.83 16.63
CA SER A 130 -23.96 -9.59 18.05
C SER A 130 -23.52 -10.77 18.94
N ASP A 131 -23.71 -12.00 18.50
CA ASP A 131 -23.35 -13.19 19.24
C ASP A 131 -21.82 -13.44 19.24
N ASN A 132 -21.16 -13.21 18.08
CA ASN A 132 -19.72 -13.43 17.92
C ASN A 132 -18.89 -12.29 18.52
N TYR A 133 -19.40 -11.07 18.56
CA TYR A 133 -18.71 -9.88 19.03
C TYR A 133 -19.52 -9.10 20.07
N PRO A 134 -19.81 -9.69 21.26
CA PRO A 134 -20.69 -9.07 22.27
C PRO A 134 -20.13 -7.78 22.88
N MET A 135 -18.83 -7.46 22.63
CA MET A 135 -18.21 -6.22 23.06
C MET A 135 -18.51 -5.05 22.11
N PHE A 136 -19.13 -5.28 20.95
CA PHE A 136 -19.46 -4.23 20.00
C PHE A 136 -20.88 -3.69 20.23
N ASP A 137 -21.05 -2.38 20.11
CA ASP A 137 -22.35 -1.81 19.81
C ASP A 137 -22.64 -2.05 18.32
N THR A 138 -23.51 -3.01 18.03
CA THR A 138 -23.90 -3.40 16.66
C THR A 138 -24.92 -2.45 16.04
N GLY A 139 -25.23 -1.33 16.71
CA GLY A 139 -26.11 -0.31 16.19
C GLY A 139 -25.60 0.29 14.88
N ARG A 140 -26.53 0.67 14.00
CA ARG A 140 -26.24 1.34 12.74
C ARG A 140 -26.27 2.86 12.94
N PHE A 141 -25.18 3.54 12.59
CA PHE A 141 -24.96 4.96 12.80
C PHE A 141 -24.73 5.75 11.50
N TRP A 142 -24.89 5.10 10.34
CA TRP A 142 -24.68 5.71 9.04
C TRP A 142 -25.49 7.00 8.83
N PRO A 143 -24.95 8.04 8.16
CA PRO A 143 -23.57 8.14 7.66
C PRO A 143 -22.56 8.48 8.78
N PRO A 144 -21.25 8.20 8.55
CA PRO A 144 -20.19 8.64 9.46
C PRO A 144 -20.29 10.14 9.75
N SER A 145 -19.93 10.53 10.97
CA SER A 145 -19.94 11.94 11.38
C SER A 145 -18.78 12.25 12.33
N LEU A 146 -18.44 13.52 12.45
CA LEU A 146 -17.39 14.00 13.36
C LEU A 146 -17.95 14.14 14.79
N PRO A 147 -17.12 13.97 15.84
CA PRO A 147 -17.57 14.11 17.25
C PRO A 147 -18.11 15.51 17.63
N ASN A 148 -17.82 16.54 16.85
CA ASN A 148 -18.36 17.90 17.03
C ASN A 148 -19.70 18.13 16.30
N ASP A 149 -20.21 17.12 15.59
CA ASP A 149 -21.52 17.16 14.94
C ASP A 149 -22.60 16.53 15.85
N GLU A 150 -23.79 17.12 15.93
CA GLU A 150 -24.93 16.57 16.68
C GLU A 150 -25.35 15.17 16.15
N GLN A 151 -25.11 14.89 14.87
CA GLN A 151 -25.37 13.59 14.25
C GLN A 151 -24.60 12.47 14.95
N PHE A 152 -23.38 12.74 15.42
CA PHE A 152 -22.54 11.74 16.12
C PHE A 152 -23.25 11.18 17.37
N PHE A 153 -24.06 11.96 18.06
CA PHE A 153 -24.73 11.58 19.31
C PHE A 153 -26.13 10.99 19.11
N LYS A 154 -26.58 10.84 17.87
CA LYS A 154 -27.89 10.21 17.61
C LYS A 154 -27.86 8.72 17.95
N ASN A 155 -29.03 8.21 18.31
CA ASN A 155 -29.23 6.80 18.55
C ASN A 155 -29.12 5.99 17.25
N ALA A 156 -28.77 4.73 17.37
CA ALA A 156 -28.70 3.80 16.25
C ALA A 156 -30.08 3.60 15.59
N GLU A 157 -30.08 3.45 14.26
CA GLU A 157 -31.28 3.17 13.46
C GLU A 157 -31.30 1.73 12.96
N GLY A 158 -31.41 0.75 13.87
CA GLY A 158 -31.30 -0.68 13.55
C GLY A 158 -29.94 -1.24 13.93
N LYS A 159 -29.59 -2.38 13.36
CA LYS A 159 -28.34 -3.10 13.61
C LYS A 159 -27.60 -3.43 12.33
N LEU A 160 -26.32 -3.76 12.46
CA LEU A 160 -25.45 -4.15 11.36
C LEU A 160 -25.25 -5.66 11.31
N GLY A 161 -25.32 -6.21 10.13
CA GLY A 161 -24.64 -7.46 9.75
C GLY A 161 -23.18 -7.18 9.39
N GLY A 162 -22.48 -8.18 8.89
CA GLY A 162 -21.08 -8.08 8.52
C GLY A 162 -20.68 -9.01 7.38
N PHE A 163 -19.52 -8.73 6.84
CA PHE A 163 -18.82 -9.58 5.89
C PHE A 163 -17.52 -10.07 6.54
N PHE A 164 -17.40 -11.36 6.73
CA PHE A 164 -16.30 -11.98 7.44
C PHE A 164 -15.39 -12.77 6.49
N VAL A 165 -14.09 -12.54 6.58
CA VAL A 165 -13.05 -13.27 5.86
C VAL A 165 -12.14 -13.95 6.89
N PRO A 166 -12.11 -15.29 6.96
CA PRO A 166 -11.38 -16.02 8.01
C PRO A 166 -9.86 -15.97 7.84
N CYS A 167 -9.37 -15.53 6.69
CA CYS A 167 -7.95 -15.39 6.39
C CYS A 167 -7.58 -13.95 6.07
N GLY A 168 -6.34 -13.60 6.35
CA GLY A 168 -5.76 -12.27 6.25
C GLY A 168 -4.79 -12.06 7.40
N GLY A 169 -4.43 -10.83 7.68
CA GLY A 169 -3.52 -10.53 8.78
C GLY A 169 -2.77 -9.22 8.62
N PHE A 170 -1.59 -9.16 9.20
CA PHE A 170 -0.69 -8.02 9.07
C PHE A 170 0.77 -8.40 9.24
N ILE A 171 1.66 -7.52 8.81
CA ILE A 171 3.09 -7.61 9.05
C ILE A 171 3.44 -6.73 10.25
N ASP A 172 4.14 -7.30 11.24
CA ASP A 172 4.44 -6.61 12.52
C ASP A 172 5.40 -5.43 12.38
N ASP A 173 6.36 -5.54 11.45
CA ASP A 173 7.34 -4.49 11.17
C ASP A 173 7.45 -4.24 9.66
N PRO A 174 6.70 -3.25 9.13
CA PRO A 174 6.72 -2.95 7.71
C PRO A 174 8.06 -2.39 7.22
N GLN A 175 8.82 -1.69 8.06
CA GLN A 175 10.16 -1.23 7.70
C GLN A 175 11.13 -2.41 7.59
N LEU A 176 11.09 -3.33 8.54
CA LEU A 176 11.90 -4.55 8.50
C LEU A 176 11.56 -5.39 7.26
N ALA A 177 10.30 -5.47 6.84
CA ALA A 177 9.93 -6.16 5.61
C ALA A 177 10.62 -5.57 4.37
N ALA A 178 10.67 -4.24 4.26
CA ALA A 178 11.42 -3.58 3.17
C ALA A 178 12.92 -3.84 3.28
N GLN A 179 13.47 -3.83 4.50
CA GLN A 179 14.88 -4.17 4.75
C GLN A 179 15.18 -5.62 4.37
N ASN A 180 14.31 -6.57 4.69
CA ASN A 180 14.48 -7.98 4.32
C ASN A 180 14.55 -8.15 2.79
N LEU A 181 13.64 -7.49 2.03
CA LEU A 181 13.68 -7.49 0.56
C LEU A 181 14.99 -6.89 0.04
N MET A 182 15.41 -5.75 0.60
CA MET A 182 16.61 -5.06 0.17
C MET A 182 17.89 -5.83 0.52
N ASP A 183 17.94 -6.48 1.68
CA ASP A 183 19.09 -7.29 2.08
C ASP A 183 19.23 -8.54 1.19
N ALA A 184 18.11 -9.16 0.81
CA ALA A 184 18.10 -10.20 -0.19
C ALA A 184 18.58 -9.67 -1.56
N ALA A 185 18.10 -8.50 -2.00
CA ALA A 185 18.57 -7.88 -3.24
C ALA A 185 20.07 -7.56 -3.21
N ARG A 186 20.58 -7.02 -2.09
CA ARG A 186 22.03 -6.76 -1.88
C ARG A 186 22.86 -8.04 -1.93
N HIS A 187 22.36 -9.12 -1.33
CA HIS A 187 23.03 -10.41 -1.39
C HIS A 187 23.24 -10.89 -2.83
N PHE A 188 22.27 -10.65 -3.71
CA PHE A 188 22.36 -10.96 -5.13
C PHE A 188 23.12 -9.90 -5.95
N GLY A 189 23.54 -8.77 -5.38
CA GLY A 189 24.42 -7.79 -6.03
C GLY A 189 23.88 -6.37 -6.19
N THR A 190 22.65 -6.08 -5.75
CA THR A 190 22.07 -4.72 -5.81
C THR A 190 22.92 -3.72 -5.01
N LYS A 191 23.23 -2.58 -5.63
CA LYS A 191 23.85 -1.42 -4.97
C LYS A 191 22.76 -0.51 -4.40
N VAL A 192 23.00 0.09 -3.24
CA VAL A 192 22.05 1.00 -2.59
C VAL A 192 22.75 2.25 -2.12
N SER A 193 22.30 3.41 -2.60
CA SER A 193 22.76 4.75 -2.19
C SER A 193 21.63 5.43 -1.42
N LEU A 194 21.81 5.58 -0.12
CA LEU A 194 20.93 6.32 0.77
C LEU A 194 21.45 7.73 0.97
N ARG A 195 20.62 8.66 1.47
CA ARG A 195 20.93 10.08 1.65
C ARG A 195 21.40 10.72 0.35
N THR A 196 20.80 10.32 -0.75
CA THR A 196 21.20 10.72 -2.10
C THR A 196 19.94 11.01 -2.91
N SER A 197 19.81 12.24 -3.40
CA SER A 197 18.65 12.67 -4.18
C SER A 197 18.95 12.64 -5.68
N VAL A 198 17.96 12.16 -6.45
CA VAL A 198 17.97 12.35 -7.90
C VAL A 198 17.44 13.74 -8.20
N VAL A 199 18.20 14.54 -8.92
CA VAL A 199 17.85 15.93 -9.28
C VAL A 199 17.55 16.13 -10.75
N GLU A 200 17.90 15.14 -11.60
CA GLU A 200 17.61 15.18 -13.04
C GLU A 200 17.54 13.75 -13.61
N ILE A 201 16.62 13.54 -14.53
CA ILE A 201 16.56 12.33 -15.37
C ILE A 201 17.30 12.63 -16.68
N GLU A 202 18.46 12.03 -16.85
CA GLU A 202 19.28 12.18 -18.06
C GLU A 202 18.63 11.50 -19.27
N LYS A 203 18.57 12.25 -20.38
CA LYS A 203 17.91 11.79 -21.62
C LYS A 203 18.76 12.01 -22.83
N LYS A 204 18.76 11.03 -23.74
CA LYS A 204 19.32 11.17 -25.09
C LYS A 204 18.19 10.92 -26.09
N GLN A 205 17.77 11.98 -26.79
CA GLN A 205 16.53 11.98 -27.58
C GLN A 205 15.30 11.72 -26.68
N ASN A 206 14.43 10.77 -27.04
CA ASN A 206 13.28 10.36 -26.23
C ASN A 206 13.53 9.07 -25.43
N LYS A 207 14.76 8.91 -24.89
CA LYS A 207 15.18 7.73 -24.17
C LYS A 207 15.97 8.10 -22.93
N VAL A 208 15.72 7.40 -21.83
CA VAL A 208 16.52 7.52 -20.60
C VAL A 208 17.97 7.12 -20.89
N SER A 209 18.90 7.86 -20.32
CA SER A 209 20.33 7.53 -20.35
C SER A 209 20.97 7.46 -18.95
N GLY A 210 20.26 7.81 -17.92
CA GLY A 210 20.71 7.77 -16.54
C GLY A 210 20.01 8.77 -15.63
N VAL A 211 20.62 9.06 -14.50
CA VAL A 211 20.17 10.07 -13.54
C VAL A 211 21.35 10.90 -13.08
N LYS A 212 21.10 12.18 -12.76
CA LYS A 212 22.03 13.06 -12.06
C LYS A 212 21.63 13.17 -10.60
N LEU A 213 22.62 13.09 -9.71
CA LEU A 213 22.47 13.15 -8.27
C LEU A 213 22.75 14.57 -7.73
N ASP A 214 22.34 14.84 -6.50
CA ASP A 214 22.52 16.09 -5.78
C ASP A 214 24.00 16.47 -5.50
N ASN A 215 24.90 15.49 -5.60
CA ASN A 215 26.36 15.68 -5.52
C ASN A 215 27.04 15.87 -6.88
N ASP A 216 26.27 16.15 -7.94
CA ASP A 216 26.68 16.26 -9.35
C ASP A 216 27.19 14.95 -10.01
N GLU A 217 27.14 13.81 -9.33
CA GLU A 217 27.46 12.52 -9.91
C GLU A 217 26.37 12.10 -10.92
N VAL A 218 26.77 11.49 -12.04
CA VAL A 218 25.86 10.91 -13.03
C VAL A 218 26.03 9.39 -13.01
N ILE A 219 24.92 8.68 -12.89
CA ILE A 219 24.87 7.22 -13.04
C ILE A 219 24.15 6.90 -14.36
N GLU A 220 24.88 6.23 -15.26
CA GLU A 220 24.32 5.84 -16.56
C GLU A 220 23.48 4.57 -16.43
N SER A 221 22.28 4.59 -17.03
CA SER A 221 21.39 3.43 -17.11
C SER A 221 20.39 3.59 -18.25
N PRO A 222 20.11 2.51 -19.02
CA PRO A 222 19.05 2.54 -20.02
C PRO A 222 17.65 2.44 -19.42
N ILE A 223 17.51 2.08 -18.14
CA ILE A 223 16.23 1.89 -17.46
C ILE A 223 16.25 2.62 -16.12
N VAL A 224 15.20 3.42 -15.89
CA VAL A 224 14.91 4.07 -14.59
C VAL A 224 13.50 3.72 -14.18
N VAL A 225 13.33 3.28 -12.93
CA VAL A 225 12.03 2.98 -12.31
C VAL A 225 11.75 3.99 -11.21
N ASN A 226 10.67 4.75 -11.34
CA ASN A 226 10.18 5.62 -10.30
C ASN A 226 9.33 4.80 -9.31
N ALA A 227 9.83 4.62 -8.07
CA ALA A 227 9.16 4.00 -6.93
C ALA A 227 9.25 4.91 -5.69
N ALA A 228 9.21 6.24 -5.91
CA ALA A 228 9.48 7.26 -4.90
C ALA A 228 8.30 7.54 -3.96
N GLY A 229 7.20 6.77 -4.03
CA GLY A 229 6.02 6.93 -3.17
C GLY A 229 5.44 8.36 -3.26
N PRO A 230 5.23 9.07 -2.14
CA PRO A 230 4.64 10.42 -2.15
C PRO A 230 5.38 11.46 -3.01
N TRP A 231 6.65 11.24 -3.32
CA TRP A 231 7.46 12.11 -4.20
C TRP A 231 7.41 11.68 -5.67
N SER A 232 6.59 10.69 -6.04
CA SER A 232 6.57 10.14 -7.40
C SER A 232 6.14 11.16 -8.45
N SER A 233 5.21 12.08 -8.11
CA SER A 233 4.84 13.18 -9.01
C SER A 233 6.04 14.07 -9.36
N HIS A 234 6.86 14.42 -8.37
CA HIS A 234 8.06 15.22 -8.60
C HIS A 234 9.07 14.50 -9.52
N ILE A 235 9.29 13.20 -9.32
CA ILE A 235 10.17 12.41 -10.20
C ILE A 235 9.61 12.28 -11.62
N ASN A 236 8.27 12.16 -11.76
CA ASN A 236 7.62 12.18 -13.07
C ASN A 236 7.78 13.53 -13.78
N ASP A 237 7.74 14.65 -13.04
CA ASP A 237 8.01 15.99 -13.57
C ASP A 237 9.46 16.14 -14.04
N LEU A 238 10.44 15.65 -13.28
CA LEU A 238 11.86 15.61 -13.70
C LEU A 238 12.04 14.78 -15.00
N ALA A 239 11.27 13.72 -15.13
CA ALA A 239 11.25 12.90 -16.35
C ALA A 239 10.48 13.57 -17.51
N GLY A 240 9.64 14.58 -17.23
CA GLY A 240 8.80 15.27 -18.22
C GLY A 240 7.67 14.40 -18.76
N VAL A 241 7.14 13.48 -17.95
CA VAL A 241 6.09 12.53 -18.36
C VAL A 241 4.72 12.82 -17.74
N SER A 242 4.63 13.69 -16.75
CA SER A 242 3.40 13.96 -16.00
C SER A 242 2.23 14.38 -16.86
N GLU A 243 2.45 15.28 -17.84
CA GLU A 243 1.41 15.79 -18.74
C GLU A 243 0.96 14.78 -19.83
N LEU A 244 1.68 13.66 -19.95
CA LEU A 244 1.42 12.61 -20.95
C LEU A 244 0.62 11.43 -20.35
N MET A 245 0.22 11.54 -19.10
CA MET A 245 -0.48 10.48 -18.38
C MET A 245 -1.91 10.92 -18.05
N GLU A 246 -2.87 10.01 -18.23
CA GLU A 246 -4.26 10.22 -17.78
C GLU A 246 -4.37 10.08 -16.24
N MET A 247 -3.52 9.22 -15.64
CA MET A 247 -3.43 9.03 -14.20
C MET A 247 -2.24 9.79 -13.61
N SER A 248 -2.52 10.66 -12.66
CA SER A 248 -1.51 11.38 -11.88
C SER A 248 -1.50 10.88 -10.43
N THR A 249 -0.50 11.28 -9.66
CA THR A 249 -0.44 11.01 -8.22
C THR A 249 -0.32 12.33 -7.44
N ARG A 250 -0.93 12.35 -6.25
CA ARG A 250 -0.77 13.45 -5.29
C ARG A 250 -0.48 12.89 -3.91
N ALA A 251 0.37 13.58 -3.17
CA ALA A 251 0.59 13.26 -1.78
C ALA A 251 -0.62 13.68 -0.92
N MET A 252 -1.08 12.78 -0.07
CA MET A 252 -2.19 13.00 0.86
C MET A 252 -1.76 12.59 2.26
N ARG A 253 -1.96 13.47 3.22
CA ARG A 253 -1.66 13.20 4.63
C ARG A 253 -2.63 12.17 5.19
N GLN A 254 -2.10 11.20 5.94
CA GLN A 254 -2.85 10.20 6.68
C GLN A 254 -2.31 10.04 8.10
N GLU A 255 -3.21 9.69 9.01
CA GLU A 255 -2.87 9.48 10.41
C GLU A 255 -3.38 8.13 10.91
N VAL A 256 -2.55 7.45 11.68
CA VAL A 256 -2.90 6.21 12.38
C VAL A 256 -2.63 6.41 13.85
N HIS A 257 -3.66 6.17 14.66
CA HIS A 257 -3.60 6.33 16.10
C HIS A 257 -3.45 4.99 16.81
N ALA A 258 -2.98 5.03 18.04
CA ALA A 258 -2.79 3.85 18.88
C ALA A 258 -3.44 4.06 20.25
N ILE A 259 -4.23 3.09 20.70
CA ILE A 259 -4.86 3.11 22.02
C ILE A 259 -4.63 1.79 22.76
N PRO A 260 -4.70 1.74 24.09
CA PRO A 260 -4.68 0.48 24.82
C PRO A 260 -5.84 -0.44 24.38
N ALA A 261 -5.52 -1.69 24.09
CA ALA A 261 -6.53 -2.70 23.74
C ALA A 261 -7.32 -3.13 25.00
N PRO A 262 -8.66 -3.15 24.94
CA PRO A 262 -9.44 -3.72 26.04
C PRO A 262 -9.28 -5.23 26.15
N THR A 263 -9.59 -5.79 27.31
CA THR A 263 -9.43 -7.24 27.55
C THR A 263 -10.28 -8.07 26.61
N GLU A 264 -11.46 -7.58 26.26
CA GLU A 264 -12.45 -8.26 25.41
C GLU A 264 -12.10 -8.18 23.93
N PHE A 265 -11.31 -7.19 23.52
CA PHE A 265 -10.91 -6.97 22.13
C PHE A 265 -9.40 -6.69 22.02
N ASN A 266 -8.63 -7.75 21.90
CA ASN A 266 -7.17 -7.69 21.80
C ASN A 266 -6.62 -8.82 20.92
N PHE A 267 -5.32 -8.78 20.65
CA PHE A 267 -4.64 -9.73 19.78
C PHE A 267 -4.77 -11.21 20.20
N ILE A 268 -4.94 -11.48 21.49
CA ILE A 268 -5.01 -12.87 22.02
C ILE A 268 -6.44 -13.39 22.01
N ASN A 269 -7.40 -12.56 22.47
CA ASN A 269 -8.78 -13.01 22.72
C ASN A 269 -9.67 -12.86 21.49
N THR A 270 -9.41 -11.84 20.66
CA THR A 270 -10.25 -11.54 19.48
C THR A 270 -9.34 -11.12 18.31
N PRO A 271 -8.63 -12.08 17.69
CA PRO A 271 -7.67 -11.79 16.62
C PRO A 271 -8.39 -11.48 15.30
N VAL A 272 -9.11 -10.35 15.27
CA VAL A 272 -9.84 -9.87 14.10
C VAL A 272 -9.48 -8.40 13.81
N MET A 273 -9.25 -8.09 12.54
CA MET A 273 -9.20 -6.70 12.06
C MET A 273 -10.59 -6.28 11.59
N ILE A 274 -10.95 -5.04 11.84
CA ILE A 274 -12.27 -4.51 11.53
C ILE A 274 -12.13 -3.35 10.55
N GLY A 275 -12.92 -3.39 9.48
CA GLY A 275 -13.26 -2.23 8.68
C GLY A 275 -14.70 -1.82 9.02
N ASP A 276 -14.88 -0.67 9.61
CA ASP A 276 -16.20 -0.14 9.98
C ASP A 276 -16.59 0.98 9.02
N LEU A 277 -17.29 0.62 7.96
CA LEU A 277 -17.76 1.57 6.95
C LEU A 277 -18.94 2.41 7.45
N ASP A 278 -19.66 1.90 8.45
CA ASP A 278 -20.79 2.60 9.07
C ASP A 278 -20.34 3.81 9.91
N LEU A 279 -19.17 3.70 10.55
CA LEU A 279 -18.58 4.78 11.35
C LEU A 279 -17.34 5.42 10.72
N GLY A 280 -16.80 4.86 9.63
CA GLY A 280 -15.71 5.48 8.87
C GLY A 280 -14.32 5.27 9.45
N PHE A 281 -14.00 4.10 10.01
CA PHE A 281 -12.67 3.77 10.51
C PHE A 281 -12.30 2.31 10.27
N TYR A 282 -11.02 1.99 10.40
CA TYR A 282 -10.56 0.61 10.57
C TYR A 282 -9.76 0.48 11.88
N THR A 283 -9.73 -0.72 12.42
CA THR A 283 -8.89 -1.05 13.58
C THR A 283 -8.37 -2.47 13.51
N ARG A 284 -7.22 -2.70 14.12
CA ARG A 284 -6.73 -4.04 14.42
C ARG A 284 -5.98 -4.09 15.74
N PRO A 285 -6.09 -5.20 16.47
CA PRO A 285 -5.23 -5.46 17.61
C PRO A 285 -3.81 -5.85 17.14
N GLN A 286 -2.83 -5.53 17.96
CA GLN A 286 -1.45 -5.96 17.76
C GLN A 286 -0.84 -6.54 19.04
N PRO A 287 0.23 -7.35 18.93
CA PRO A 287 0.98 -7.80 20.09
C PRO A 287 1.37 -6.63 21.00
N GLY A 288 1.39 -6.87 22.32
CA GLY A 288 1.71 -5.81 23.28
C GLY A 288 0.52 -5.04 23.84
N GLY A 289 -0.72 -5.43 23.48
CA GLY A 289 -1.93 -4.88 24.12
C GLY A 289 -2.33 -3.49 23.59
N THR A 290 -2.14 -3.25 22.32
CA THR A 290 -2.51 -2.00 21.64
C THR A 290 -3.47 -2.28 20.50
N LEU A 291 -4.43 -1.37 20.24
CA LEU A 291 -5.18 -1.26 18.99
C LEU A 291 -4.58 -0.13 18.16
N ILE A 292 -4.45 -0.32 16.85
CA ILE A 292 -4.27 0.78 15.91
C ILE A 292 -5.60 1.14 15.29
N VAL A 293 -5.79 2.44 15.00
CA VAL A 293 -7.01 3.00 14.43
C VAL A 293 -6.65 3.96 13.31
N GLY A 294 -7.24 3.77 12.13
CA GLY A 294 -7.07 4.65 10.98
C GLY A 294 -8.41 4.94 10.29
N GLY A 295 -8.44 5.95 9.44
CA GLY A 295 -9.61 6.32 8.63
C GLY A 295 -9.79 5.42 7.42
N VAL A 296 -11.02 5.41 6.88
CA VAL A 296 -11.38 4.81 5.59
C VAL A 296 -11.93 5.87 4.62
N GLU A 297 -11.49 7.11 4.77
CA GLU A 297 -11.87 8.28 3.95
C GLU A 297 -13.38 8.50 3.88
N ALA A 298 -14.02 8.55 5.07
CA ALA A 298 -15.44 8.89 5.17
C ALA A 298 -15.68 10.32 4.64
N ASP A 299 -16.83 10.55 3.97
CA ASP A 299 -17.17 11.84 3.33
C ASP A 299 -17.10 13.05 4.29
N CYS A 300 -17.26 12.83 5.59
CA CYS A 300 -17.14 13.88 6.60
C CYS A 300 -15.70 14.17 7.04
N ASP A 301 -14.73 13.35 6.64
CA ASP A 301 -13.34 13.52 7.01
C ASP A 301 -12.64 14.50 6.07
N PRO A 302 -11.85 15.45 6.58
CA PRO A 302 -11.12 16.37 5.73
C PRO A 302 -10.02 15.65 4.96
N VAL A 303 -9.98 15.83 3.64
CA VAL A 303 -8.88 15.37 2.81
C VAL A 303 -7.77 16.43 2.83
N VAL A 304 -6.59 16.06 3.31
CA VAL A 304 -5.44 16.97 3.42
C VAL A 304 -4.41 16.62 2.35
N TRP A 305 -4.45 17.36 1.25
CA TRP A 305 -3.44 17.26 0.19
C TRP A 305 -2.17 17.99 0.59
N VAL A 306 -1.02 17.41 0.25
CA VAL A 306 0.30 17.92 0.58
C VAL A 306 1.03 18.24 -0.73
N GLU A 307 1.48 19.48 -0.88
CA GLU A 307 2.19 19.92 -2.09
C GLU A 307 3.64 19.41 -2.08
N ASP A 308 4.33 19.55 -0.95
CA ASP A 308 5.66 19.00 -0.74
C ASP A 308 5.70 18.14 0.52
N PRO A 309 5.87 16.82 0.37
CA PRO A 309 5.93 15.92 1.53
C PRO A 309 7.11 16.18 2.49
N ASP A 310 8.12 16.92 2.06
CA ASP A 310 9.25 17.28 2.93
C ASP A 310 8.92 18.43 3.88
N ASP A 311 7.94 19.26 3.56
CA ASP A 311 7.51 20.41 4.36
C ASP A 311 6.39 20.07 5.37
N ASP A 312 5.81 18.87 5.34
CA ASP A 312 4.70 18.51 6.23
C ASP A 312 5.19 17.98 7.58
N SER A 313 4.47 18.38 8.63
CA SER A 313 4.69 17.88 9.99
C SER A 313 4.08 16.48 10.15
N LEU A 314 4.89 15.47 10.46
CA LEU A 314 4.45 14.10 10.68
C LEU A 314 3.96 13.83 12.12
N SER A 315 3.50 14.85 12.84
CA SER A 315 2.89 14.71 14.16
C SER A 315 1.38 14.50 14.05
N PRO A 316 0.78 13.54 14.78
CA PRO A 316 -0.66 13.37 14.80
C PRO A 316 -1.39 14.63 15.28
N THR A 317 -2.55 14.91 14.68
CA THR A 317 -3.42 16.04 15.04
C THR A 317 -4.47 15.64 16.09
N ILE A 318 -4.97 16.62 16.83
CA ILE A 318 -6.05 16.39 17.80
C ILE A 318 -7.35 16.05 17.06
N ASP A 319 -7.63 16.76 15.97
CA ASP A 319 -8.89 16.59 15.22
C ASP A 319 -9.02 15.17 14.63
N SER A 320 -7.96 14.65 14.01
CA SER A 320 -7.94 13.27 13.51
C SER A 320 -8.02 12.24 14.64
N TRP A 321 -7.31 12.50 15.76
CA TRP A 321 -7.38 11.66 16.94
C TRP A 321 -8.81 11.58 17.49
N GLU A 322 -9.45 12.71 17.71
CA GLU A 322 -10.83 12.75 18.24
C GLU A 322 -11.79 12.04 17.29
N ALA A 323 -11.71 12.32 15.99
CA ALA A 323 -12.58 11.70 15.01
C ALA A 323 -12.49 10.16 15.05
N LEU A 324 -11.30 9.62 14.96
CA LEU A 324 -11.09 8.17 14.81
C LEU A 324 -11.25 7.41 16.13
N VAL A 325 -10.72 7.92 17.24
CA VAL A 325 -10.79 7.23 18.54
C VAL A 325 -12.19 7.28 19.14
N TRP A 326 -12.95 8.36 18.95
CA TRP A 326 -14.33 8.42 19.39
C TRP A 326 -15.26 7.53 18.55
N ARG A 327 -15.05 7.41 17.25
CA ARG A 327 -15.77 6.45 16.40
C ARG A 327 -15.51 5.01 16.84
N LEU A 328 -14.24 4.67 17.10
CA LEU A 328 -13.89 3.37 17.66
C LEU A 328 -14.56 3.13 19.01
N ALA A 329 -14.50 4.09 19.95
CA ALA A 329 -15.13 3.95 21.26
C ALA A 329 -16.65 3.83 21.17
N LYS A 330 -17.28 4.43 20.16
CA LYS A 330 -18.71 4.26 19.89
C LYS A 330 -19.03 2.83 19.43
N ARG A 331 -18.19 2.21 18.60
CA ARG A 331 -18.36 0.82 18.18
C ARG A 331 -17.95 -0.17 19.27
N ILE A 332 -16.92 0.16 20.04
CA ILE A 332 -16.33 -0.70 21.08
C ILE A 332 -16.40 0.04 22.43
N PRO A 333 -17.56 0.07 23.11
CA PRO A 333 -17.75 0.87 24.32
C PRO A 333 -16.84 0.52 25.50
N VAL A 334 -16.23 -0.67 25.48
CA VAL A 334 -15.22 -1.09 26.46
C VAL A 334 -13.81 -0.52 26.19
N ALA A 335 -13.61 0.13 25.05
CA ALA A 335 -12.34 0.78 24.72
C ALA A 335 -12.16 2.08 25.53
N SER A 336 -10.98 2.28 26.08
CA SER A 336 -10.62 3.52 26.78
C SER A 336 -10.12 4.57 25.79
N VAL A 337 -10.63 5.80 25.91
CA VAL A 337 -10.12 6.96 25.16
C VAL A 337 -9.02 7.63 25.97
N PRO A 338 -7.74 7.55 25.56
CA PRO A 338 -6.66 8.23 26.27
C PRO A 338 -6.77 9.76 26.21
N ASN A 339 -6.22 10.46 27.19
CA ASN A 339 -6.27 11.93 27.28
C ASN A 339 -5.31 12.64 26.30
N ARG A 340 -4.47 11.92 25.59
CA ARG A 340 -3.49 12.50 24.65
C ARG A 340 -3.43 11.68 23.37
N PRO A 341 -3.33 12.34 22.22
CA PRO A 341 -3.06 11.68 20.96
C PRO A 341 -1.77 10.86 21.02
N THR A 342 -1.82 9.63 20.54
CA THR A 342 -0.68 8.77 20.27
C THR A 342 -0.85 8.15 18.90
N GLY A 343 0.21 8.03 18.16
CA GLY A 343 0.15 7.53 16.79
C GLY A 343 1.24 8.13 15.93
N LEU A 344 1.03 8.09 14.65
CA LEU A 344 1.92 8.64 13.65
C LEU A 344 1.12 9.27 12.49
N ALA A 345 1.76 10.18 11.77
CA ALA A 345 1.28 10.70 10.50
C ALA A 345 2.26 10.36 9.39
N SER A 346 1.77 10.23 8.18
CA SER A 346 2.58 9.98 6.98
C SER A 346 1.77 10.37 5.74
N HIS A 347 2.29 10.05 4.56
CA HIS A 347 1.65 10.38 3.31
C HIS A 347 1.33 9.12 2.49
N TYR A 348 0.17 9.15 1.82
CA TYR A 348 -0.13 8.29 0.68
C TYR A 348 0.26 9.01 -0.61
N ASP A 349 0.57 8.28 -1.65
CA ASP A 349 0.64 8.73 -3.04
C ASP A 349 -0.64 8.28 -3.74
N VAL A 350 -1.62 9.18 -3.88
CA VAL A 350 -3.00 8.83 -4.27
C VAL A 350 -3.23 9.11 -5.75
N THR A 351 -3.80 8.13 -6.45
CA THR A 351 -4.36 8.28 -7.79
C THR A 351 -5.84 8.66 -7.73
N PRO A 352 -6.43 9.23 -8.79
CA PRO A 352 -7.85 9.60 -8.81
C PRO A 352 -8.83 8.45 -8.53
N ASP A 353 -8.44 7.21 -8.83
CA ASP A 353 -9.25 6.00 -8.65
C ASP A 353 -8.70 5.04 -7.58
N TRP A 354 -7.75 5.47 -6.77
CA TRP A 354 -7.11 4.69 -5.70
C TRP A 354 -6.44 3.39 -6.15
N THR A 355 -6.33 3.15 -7.45
CA THR A 355 -5.64 2.01 -8.05
C THR A 355 -4.19 2.39 -8.36
N PRO A 356 -3.18 1.57 -8.06
CA PRO A 356 -1.78 1.90 -8.32
C PRO A 356 -1.47 2.00 -9.83
N ILE A 357 -0.32 2.58 -10.13
CA ILE A 357 0.21 2.63 -11.49
C ILE A 357 1.47 1.75 -11.53
N TYR A 358 1.44 0.67 -12.31
CA TYR A 358 2.56 -0.20 -12.64
C TYR A 358 2.69 -0.25 -14.16
N ASP A 359 3.49 0.68 -14.72
CA ASP A 359 3.47 0.92 -16.16
C ASP A 359 4.81 1.43 -16.70
N ARG A 360 4.94 1.37 -18.02
CA ARG A 360 5.93 2.16 -18.78
C ARG A 360 5.44 3.61 -18.90
N THR A 361 6.28 4.46 -19.50
CA THR A 361 5.87 5.82 -19.91
C THR A 361 6.20 6.07 -21.39
N ASP A 362 5.86 7.26 -21.89
CA ASP A 362 6.22 7.69 -23.26
C ASP A 362 7.72 8.02 -23.38
N LEU A 363 8.44 8.21 -22.29
CA LEU A 363 9.89 8.28 -22.24
C LEU A 363 10.46 6.84 -22.24
N GLU A 364 11.06 6.41 -23.34
CA GLU A 364 11.60 5.05 -23.46
C GLU A 364 12.60 4.76 -22.35
N GLY A 365 12.44 3.63 -21.65
CA GLY A 365 13.26 3.23 -20.53
C GLY A 365 12.87 3.83 -19.18
N PHE A 366 11.85 4.69 -19.12
CA PHE A 366 11.31 5.20 -17.85
C PHE A 366 10.02 4.48 -17.48
N TYR A 367 10.05 3.82 -16.32
CA TYR A 367 8.94 3.05 -15.76
C TYR A 367 8.48 3.65 -14.43
N ILE A 368 7.22 3.39 -14.08
CA ILE A 368 6.60 3.91 -12.86
C ILE A 368 5.94 2.79 -12.05
N ALA A 369 6.17 2.80 -10.75
CA ALA A 369 5.54 1.94 -9.75
C ALA A 369 5.12 2.81 -8.56
N CYS A 370 4.02 3.54 -8.72
CA CYS A 370 3.57 4.59 -7.82
C CYS A 370 2.04 4.62 -7.69
N GLY A 371 1.50 5.65 -7.02
CA GLY A 371 0.06 5.76 -6.84
C GLY A 371 -0.49 4.67 -5.94
N THR A 372 0.27 4.27 -4.92
CA THR A 372 -0.06 3.12 -4.06
C THR A 372 -1.30 3.32 -3.20
N SER A 373 -1.79 4.57 -3.11
CA SER A 373 -3.04 4.98 -2.45
C SER A 373 -3.25 4.34 -1.07
N GLY A 374 -2.14 4.13 -0.32
CA GLY A 374 -2.16 3.52 1.01
C GLY A 374 -2.52 2.04 1.06
N ASN A 375 -2.76 1.40 -0.07
CA ASN A 375 -3.30 0.03 -0.09
C ASN A 375 -2.38 -1.03 -0.75
N GLN A 376 -1.11 -0.70 -1.08
CA GLN A 376 -0.23 -1.59 -1.83
C GLN A 376 0.90 -2.24 -1.01
N PHE A 377 1.07 -1.94 0.27
CA PHE A 377 2.06 -2.64 1.10
C PHE A 377 1.86 -4.17 1.05
N LYS A 378 0.60 -4.63 1.13
CA LYS A 378 0.26 -6.05 1.08
C LYS A 378 0.70 -6.74 -0.20
N ASN A 379 0.75 -6.00 -1.32
CA ASN A 379 1.13 -6.50 -2.64
C ASN A 379 2.64 -6.44 -2.89
N ALA A 380 3.43 -5.88 -1.97
CA ALA A 380 4.89 -5.73 -2.14
C ALA A 380 5.60 -7.01 -2.60
N PRO A 381 5.32 -8.22 -2.08
CA PRO A 381 6.00 -9.42 -2.55
C PRO A 381 5.78 -9.76 -4.03
N LEU A 382 4.71 -9.23 -4.64
CA LEU A 382 4.38 -9.47 -6.04
C LEU A 382 4.84 -8.35 -6.96
N ILE A 383 4.86 -7.10 -6.48
CA ILE A 383 5.11 -5.91 -7.34
C ILE A 383 6.42 -6.03 -8.12
N GLY A 384 7.48 -6.53 -7.50
CA GLY A 384 8.76 -6.75 -8.19
C GLY A 384 8.63 -7.72 -9.37
N HIS A 385 7.86 -8.79 -9.19
CA HIS A 385 7.59 -9.76 -10.26
C HIS A 385 6.79 -9.11 -11.40
N LEU A 386 5.74 -8.34 -11.09
CA LEU A 386 4.95 -7.61 -12.10
C LEU A 386 5.83 -6.67 -12.92
N MET A 387 6.65 -5.84 -12.25
CA MET A 387 7.53 -4.89 -12.93
C MET A 387 8.63 -5.56 -13.74
N ASN A 388 9.19 -6.67 -13.25
CA ASN A 388 10.17 -7.43 -14.01
C ASN A 388 9.59 -8.02 -15.31
N GLN A 389 8.35 -8.53 -15.28
CA GLN A 389 7.65 -9.04 -16.46
C GLN A 389 7.33 -7.91 -17.45
N LEU A 390 6.87 -6.77 -16.97
CA LEU A 390 6.59 -5.59 -17.80
C LEU A 390 7.86 -5.10 -18.50
N ILE A 391 8.93 -4.85 -17.75
CA ILE A 391 10.20 -4.35 -18.28
C ILE A 391 10.76 -5.34 -19.33
N SER A 392 10.78 -6.64 -19.02
CA SER A 392 11.28 -7.67 -19.93
C SER A 392 10.48 -7.76 -21.24
N ALA A 393 9.16 -7.62 -21.15
CA ALA A 393 8.29 -7.58 -22.34
C ALA A 393 8.60 -6.35 -23.20
N CYS A 394 8.67 -5.17 -22.60
CA CYS A 394 8.95 -3.92 -23.33
C CYS A 394 10.35 -3.91 -23.97
N GLU A 395 11.37 -4.46 -23.30
CA GLU A 395 12.73 -4.60 -23.89
C GLU A 395 12.75 -5.49 -25.14
N THR A 396 11.83 -6.46 -25.25
CA THR A 396 11.68 -7.31 -26.44
C THR A 396 10.78 -6.70 -27.52
N GLY A 397 10.34 -5.47 -27.32
CA GLY A 397 9.53 -4.72 -28.29
C GLY A 397 8.02 -4.96 -28.16
N HIS A 398 7.56 -5.52 -27.05
CA HIS A 398 6.12 -5.68 -26.79
C HIS A 398 5.45 -4.31 -26.58
N ASP A 399 4.37 -4.05 -27.31
CA ASP A 399 3.58 -2.84 -27.16
C ASP A 399 2.53 -3.03 -26.07
N HIS A 400 2.92 -2.65 -24.84
CA HIS A 400 2.08 -2.75 -23.67
C HIS A 400 0.82 -1.86 -23.73
N ASP A 401 0.89 -0.72 -24.41
CA ASP A 401 -0.24 0.22 -24.46
C ASP A 401 -1.39 -0.33 -25.32
N SER A 402 -1.08 -1.04 -26.40
CA SER A 402 -2.09 -1.66 -27.26
C SER A 402 -2.46 -3.09 -26.85
N ASN A 403 -1.57 -3.79 -26.17
CA ASN A 403 -1.73 -5.17 -25.71
C ASN A 403 -1.11 -5.35 -24.32
N PRO A 404 -1.86 -5.07 -23.25
CA PRO A 404 -1.33 -5.11 -21.88
C PRO A 404 -0.69 -6.46 -21.53
N VAL A 405 0.47 -6.40 -20.86
CA VAL A 405 1.20 -7.57 -20.39
C VAL A 405 0.36 -8.33 -19.37
N GLN A 406 0.22 -9.64 -19.61
CA GLN A 406 -0.48 -10.59 -18.74
C GLN A 406 0.55 -11.33 -17.89
N VAL A 407 0.46 -11.24 -16.56
CA VAL A 407 1.45 -11.82 -15.66
C VAL A 407 0.85 -12.99 -14.89
N LEU A 408 1.45 -14.17 -15.04
CA LEU A 408 1.06 -15.34 -14.26
C LEU A 408 1.49 -15.18 -12.79
N CYS A 409 0.57 -15.40 -11.88
CA CYS A 409 0.75 -15.50 -10.44
C CYS A 409 0.82 -16.98 -10.06
N PRO A 410 2.02 -17.54 -9.84
CA PRO A 410 2.20 -18.99 -9.80
C PRO A 410 1.62 -19.68 -8.57
N MET A 411 1.51 -19.00 -7.42
CA MET A 411 1.01 -19.62 -6.19
C MET A 411 -0.51 -19.83 -6.23
N VAL A 412 -1.24 -18.95 -6.94
CA VAL A 412 -2.69 -19.05 -7.11
C VAL A 412 -3.08 -19.54 -8.50
N ASN A 413 -2.12 -19.67 -9.42
CA ASN A 413 -2.32 -20.08 -10.82
C ASN A 413 -3.31 -19.20 -11.58
N GLU A 414 -3.21 -17.89 -11.38
CA GLU A 414 -4.09 -16.87 -11.96
C GLU A 414 -3.28 -15.79 -12.67
N ILE A 415 -3.96 -14.98 -13.49
CA ILE A 415 -3.33 -13.93 -14.29
C ILE A 415 -3.70 -12.56 -13.73
N VAL A 416 -2.68 -11.71 -13.56
CA VAL A 416 -2.81 -10.26 -13.39
C VAL A 416 -2.67 -9.58 -14.74
N ASP A 417 -3.69 -8.85 -15.14
CA ASP A 417 -3.67 -7.97 -16.31
C ASP A 417 -3.10 -6.61 -15.90
N LEU A 418 -1.91 -6.27 -16.41
CA LEU A 418 -1.27 -4.98 -16.11
C LEU A 418 -1.97 -3.78 -16.76
N GLY A 419 -2.87 -3.99 -17.71
CA GLY A 419 -3.75 -2.93 -18.22
C GLY A 419 -4.63 -2.31 -17.13
N THR A 420 -4.97 -3.08 -16.09
CA THR A 420 -5.66 -2.58 -14.89
C THR A 420 -4.86 -1.48 -14.18
N PHE A 421 -3.55 -1.51 -14.26
CA PHE A 421 -2.62 -0.60 -13.58
C PHE A 421 -1.96 0.40 -14.55
N SER A 422 -2.49 0.53 -15.75
CA SER A 422 -1.95 1.43 -16.79
C SER A 422 -2.10 2.89 -16.40
N ARG A 423 -1.10 3.71 -16.73
CA ARG A 423 -1.13 5.19 -16.65
C ARG A 423 -2.22 5.83 -17.52
N ASN A 424 -2.66 5.13 -18.58
CA ASN A 424 -3.65 5.60 -19.56
C ASN A 424 -5.04 4.97 -19.32
N ARG A 425 -5.25 4.26 -18.20
CA ARG A 425 -6.57 3.70 -17.88
C ARG A 425 -7.59 4.81 -17.61
N LYS A 426 -8.85 4.48 -17.78
CA LYS A 426 -9.94 5.33 -17.27
C LYS A 426 -10.14 5.01 -15.79
N PRO A 427 -10.45 6.03 -14.95
CA PRO A 427 -10.75 5.78 -13.53
C PRO A 427 -11.80 4.68 -13.34
N VAL A 428 -11.54 3.76 -12.45
CA VAL A 428 -12.49 2.69 -12.10
C VAL A 428 -13.58 3.27 -11.20
N ALA A 429 -14.84 3.10 -11.59
CA ALA A 429 -15.95 3.60 -10.80
C ALA A 429 -16.07 2.85 -9.46
N GLY A 430 -16.31 3.60 -8.38
CA GLY A 430 -16.52 3.02 -7.04
C GLY A 430 -15.27 2.77 -6.21
N THR A 431 -14.09 3.20 -6.68
CA THR A 431 -12.80 2.97 -5.99
C THR A 431 -12.30 4.20 -5.23
N GLY A 432 -13.16 4.99 -4.65
CA GLY A 432 -12.80 6.27 -4.03
C GLY A 432 -12.14 6.20 -2.64
N THR A 433 -11.66 5.05 -2.16
CA THR A 433 -11.15 4.89 -0.80
C THR A 433 -9.92 3.97 -0.73
N VAL A 434 -9.23 3.98 0.44
CA VAL A 434 -8.12 3.05 0.74
C VAL A 434 -8.55 1.57 0.66
N LEU A 435 -9.83 1.29 0.69
CA LEU A 435 -10.35 -0.08 0.59
C LEU A 435 -10.27 -0.65 -0.83
N GLY A 436 -10.04 0.15 -1.86
CA GLY A 436 -9.79 -0.24 -3.24
C GLY A 436 -11.03 -0.30 -4.10
#